data_1b8c0d2cbc99d91cd0d531b9dbed1eff
#
_entry.id   1b8c0d2cbc99d91cd0d531b9dbed1eff
#
_cell.length_a   1.000
_cell.length_b   1.000
_cell.length_c   1.000
_cell.angle_alpha   90.00
_cell.angle_beta   90.00
_cell.angle_gamma   90.00
#
_symmetry.space_group_name_H-M   'P 1'
#
loop_
_entity.id
_entity.type
_entity.pdbx_description
1 polymer ?
#
loop_
_entity_poly.entity_id
_entity_poly.type
_entity_poly.pdbx_seq_one_letter_code
_entity_poly.pdbx_strand_id
1 'polypeptide(L)'
;MESSRCRAFLAAAECGSLTKAADRLNYTASGVSQLISAMESDFGFLLLKRTTRGVVLTAEGEKMLPAVRAFLSQENRMHELAANINGLDIGLINIAAYSSIATHWLPKVVAAFKKKYPKITINLMEGVRQEVLQWMAEGRADIGFTSGGDDIDKDWIPLADDEMIAILPRNHPLASAESFPLERCRHEDLIMPAMGKDEDVMTMLKKYGIEPNVVYSTNESFSAWALVENGLGISLTNKLLVHGWTCDVAMVPVSPPEKITLGMILPSVKHASPAVKRFMKYAIKELKQE
;
A
#
# COMPACT_ATOMS: atom_id res chain seq x y z
N MET A 1 -22.55 -5.71 20.92
CA MET A 1 -22.27 -4.75 19.82
C MET A 1 -22.73 -5.38 18.51
N GLU A 2 -23.54 -4.69 17.73
CA GLU A 2 -24.07 -5.21 16.46
C GLU A 2 -23.16 -4.80 15.30
N SER A 3 -22.92 -5.71 14.36
CA SER A 3 -22.06 -5.44 13.20
C SER A 3 -22.63 -4.34 12.27
N SER A 4 -23.94 -4.19 12.22
CA SER A 4 -24.62 -3.11 11.50
C SER A 4 -24.18 -1.71 11.96
N ARG A 5 -24.01 -1.49 13.27
CA ARG A 5 -23.53 -0.24 13.86
C ARG A 5 -22.05 0.02 13.48
N CYS A 6 -21.23 -1.01 13.56
CA CYS A 6 -19.84 -0.95 13.13
C CYS A 6 -19.69 -0.61 11.64
N ARG A 7 -20.51 -1.23 10.78
CA ARG A 7 -20.54 -0.95 9.34
C ARG A 7 -20.99 0.49 9.05
N ALA A 8 -22.02 0.98 9.78
CA ALA A 8 -22.50 2.36 9.64
C ALA A 8 -21.43 3.38 10.03
N PHE A 9 -20.77 3.17 11.16
CA PHE A 9 -19.66 4.04 11.61
C PHE A 9 -18.50 4.02 10.62
N LEU A 10 -18.03 2.85 10.19
CA LEU A 10 -16.94 2.71 9.23
C LEU A 10 -17.26 3.41 7.90
N ALA A 11 -18.44 3.15 7.35
CA ALA A 11 -18.85 3.78 6.08
C ALA A 11 -18.96 5.30 6.19
N ALA A 12 -19.48 5.83 7.30
CA ALA A 12 -19.58 7.27 7.53
C ALA A 12 -18.19 7.93 7.67
N ALA A 13 -17.27 7.27 8.37
CA ALA A 13 -15.89 7.73 8.52
C ALA A 13 -15.15 7.77 7.17
N GLU A 14 -15.30 6.72 6.34
CA GLU A 14 -14.65 6.63 5.03
C GLU A 14 -15.25 7.58 3.98
N CYS A 15 -16.57 7.76 3.99
CA CYS A 15 -17.25 8.64 3.03
C CYS A 15 -17.21 10.11 3.43
N GLY A 16 -16.90 10.46 4.68
CA GLY A 16 -17.02 11.80 5.23
C GLY A 16 -18.45 12.34 5.20
N SER A 17 -19.48 11.47 5.00
CA SER A 17 -20.87 11.85 4.76
C SER A 17 -21.83 10.76 5.17
N LEU A 18 -22.83 11.08 5.99
CA LEU A 18 -23.89 10.13 6.35
C LEU A 18 -24.75 9.73 5.15
N THR A 19 -25.00 10.64 4.22
CA THR A 19 -25.78 10.34 3.01
C THR A 19 -25.06 9.36 2.10
N LYS A 20 -23.78 9.62 1.79
CA LYS A 20 -22.97 8.68 0.99
C LYS A 20 -22.80 7.32 1.67
N ALA A 21 -22.67 7.29 2.99
CA ALA A 21 -22.62 6.06 3.76
C ALA A 21 -23.96 5.29 3.67
N ALA A 22 -25.06 6.01 3.72
CA ALA A 22 -26.41 5.41 3.57
C ALA A 22 -26.59 4.79 2.18
N ASP A 23 -26.22 5.49 1.13
CA ASP A 23 -26.26 4.98 -0.25
C ASP A 23 -25.43 3.70 -0.39
N ARG A 24 -24.19 3.72 0.16
CA ARG A 24 -23.26 2.57 0.13
C ARG A 24 -23.80 1.34 0.86
N LEU A 25 -24.56 1.55 1.94
CA LEU A 25 -25.10 0.47 2.79
C LEU A 25 -26.52 0.08 2.48
N ASN A 26 -27.19 0.75 1.52
CA ASN A 26 -28.63 0.61 1.24
C ASN A 26 -29.50 0.91 2.47
N TYR A 27 -29.16 1.96 3.22
CA TYR A 27 -29.92 2.51 4.33
C TYR A 27 -30.43 3.93 4.00
N THR A 28 -31.24 4.49 4.90
CA THR A 28 -31.53 5.94 4.91
C THR A 28 -30.46 6.68 5.72
N ALA A 29 -30.21 7.96 5.43
CA ALA A 29 -29.27 8.77 6.19
C ALA A 29 -29.66 8.87 7.69
N SER A 30 -30.97 8.88 8.00
CA SER A 30 -31.47 8.82 9.38
C SER A 30 -31.18 7.48 10.04
N GLY A 31 -31.33 6.36 9.31
CA GLY A 31 -31.00 5.02 9.77
C GLY A 31 -29.51 4.88 10.12
N VAL A 32 -28.62 5.36 9.23
CA VAL A 32 -27.17 5.38 9.51
C VAL A 32 -26.86 6.24 10.75
N SER A 33 -27.50 7.45 10.85
CA SER A 33 -27.32 8.31 12.02
C SER A 33 -27.75 7.63 13.31
N GLN A 34 -28.89 6.91 13.31
CA GLN A 34 -29.39 6.18 14.48
C GLN A 34 -28.46 5.05 14.90
N LEU A 35 -27.96 4.25 13.94
CA LEU A 35 -27.00 3.18 14.22
C LEU A 35 -25.73 3.69 14.87
N ILE A 36 -25.19 4.83 14.38
CA ILE A 36 -24.01 5.46 14.94
C ILE A 36 -24.31 6.03 16.35
N SER A 37 -25.41 6.77 16.50
CA SER A 37 -25.78 7.33 17.81
C SER A 37 -26.00 6.25 18.86
N ALA A 38 -26.56 5.08 18.49
CA ALA A 38 -26.70 3.95 19.38
C ALA A 38 -25.34 3.38 19.81
N MET A 39 -24.37 3.32 18.89
CA MET A 39 -23.00 2.90 19.19
C MET A 39 -22.29 3.88 20.12
N GLU A 40 -22.42 5.19 19.86
CA GLU A 40 -21.89 6.27 20.70
C GLU A 40 -22.50 6.27 22.11
N SER A 41 -23.81 5.99 22.21
CA SER A 41 -24.50 5.84 23.48
C SER A 41 -23.98 4.63 24.29
N ASP A 42 -23.74 3.50 23.63
CA ASP A 42 -23.18 2.31 24.30
C ASP A 42 -21.76 2.57 24.83
N PHE A 43 -20.98 3.38 24.14
CA PHE A 43 -19.60 3.71 24.56
C PHE A 43 -19.50 4.92 25.48
N GLY A 44 -20.50 5.79 25.52
CA GLY A 44 -20.52 6.99 26.34
C GLY A 44 -19.70 8.16 25.79
N PHE A 45 -19.31 8.09 24.51
CA PHE A 45 -18.60 9.18 23.83
C PHE A 45 -18.94 9.21 22.34
N LEU A 46 -18.69 10.38 21.70
CA LEU A 46 -18.93 10.57 20.27
C LEU A 46 -17.77 9.99 19.46
N LEU A 47 -18.13 9.33 18.37
CA LEU A 47 -17.18 8.79 17.38
C LEU A 47 -17.02 9.73 16.17
N LEU A 48 -18.10 10.46 15.85
CA LEU A 48 -18.14 11.41 14.74
C LEU A 48 -18.61 12.78 15.22
N LYS A 49 -18.09 13.83 14.62
CA LYS A 49 -18.61 15.20 14.72
C LYS A 49 -19.10 15.69 13.38
N ARG A 50 -20.23 16.40 13.39
CA ARG A 50 -20.78 17.06 12.20
C ARG A 50 -20.01 18.35 11.91
N THR A 51 -19.77 18.61 10.64
CA THR A 51 -19.18 19.83 10.12
C THR A 51 -20.03 20.38 8.98
N THR A 52 -19.75 21.59 8.51
CA THR A 52 -20.40 22.16 7.33
C THR A 52 -20.15 21.39 6.05
N ARG A 53 -19.11 20.53 6.02
CA ARG A 53 -18.71 19.71 4.85
C ARG A 53 -19.10 18.23 4.98
N GLY A 54 -19.75 17.84 6.08
CA GLY A 54 -20.13 16.45 6.33
C GLY A 54 -19.83 15.99 7.74
N VAL A 55 -19.23 14.80 7.88
CA VAL A 55 -18.81 14.25 9.18
C VAL A 55 -17.33 13.95 9.18
N VAL A 56 -16.69 14.11 10.33
CA VAL A 56 -15.28 13.79 10.56
C VAL A 56 -15.15 12.99 11.88
N LEU A 57 -14.11 12.20 12.00
CA LEU A 57 -13.81 11.47 13.23
C LEU A 57 -13.54 12.43 14.40
N THR A 58 -13.90 12.01 15.60
CA THR A 58 -13.37 12.56 16.85
C THR A 58 -12.03 11.89 17.17
N ALA A 59 -11.28 12.36 18.16
CA ALA A 59 -10.07 11.71 18.63
C ALA A 59 -10.35 10.28 19.14
N GLU A 60 -11.51 10.09 19.81
CA GLU A 60 -12.01 8.79 20.24
C GLU A 60 -12.38 7.90 19.06
N GLY A 61 -13.04 8.50 18.04
CA GLY A 61 -13.38 7.80 16.78
C GLY A 61 -12.15 7.29 16.04
N GLU A 62 -11.09 8.08 15.94
CA GLU A 62 -9.81 7.67 15.35
C GLU A 62 -9.21 6.47 16.07
N LYS A 63 -9.21 6.49 17.42
CA LYS A 63 -8.71 5.37 18.24
C LYS A 63 -9.57 4.11 18.10
N MET A 64 -10.88 4.27 17.92
CA MET A 64 -11.82 3.15 17.80
C MET A 64 -11.83 2.52 16.40
N LEU A 65 -11.46 3.27 15.38
CA LEU A 65 -11.56 2.83 13.98
C LEU A 65 -10.79 1.52 13.68
N PRO A 66 -9.54 1.32 14.14
CA PRO A 66 -8.82 0.06 13.92
C PRO A 66 -9.52 -1.13 14.61
N ALA A 67 -10.07 -0.95 15.82
CA ALA A 67 -10.78 -2.01 16.55
C ALA A 67 -12.10 -2.39 15.82
N VAL A 68 -12.82 -1.42 15.28
CA VAL A 68 -14.02 -1.65 14.49
C VAL A 68 -13.71 -2.41 13.20
N ARG A 69 -12.64 -2.04 12.50
CA ARG A 69 -12.17 -2.77 11.31
C ARG A 69 -11.79 -4.21 11.66
N ALA A 70 -11.04 -4.41 12.73
CA ALA A 70 -10.67 -5.75 13.19
C ALA A 70 -11.89 -6.62 13.53
N PHE A 71 -12.89 -6.05 14.18
CA PHE A 71 -14.16 -6.74 14.47
C PHE A 71 -14.88 -7.19 13.19
N LEU A 72 -15.04 -6.29 12.22
CA LEU A 72 -15.69 -6.59 10.94
C LEU A 72 -14.87 -7.59 10.10
N SER A 73 -13.53 -7.53 10.16
CA SER A 73 -12.66 -8.51 9.52
C SER A 73 -12.85 -9.91 10.12
N GLN A 74 -12.97 -10.03 11.45
CA GLN A 74 -13.24 -11.33 12.09
C GLN A 74 -14.65 -11.86 11.76
N GLU A 75 -15.64 -11.01 11.64
CA GLU A 75 -16.99 -11.39 11.16
C GLU A 75 -16.92 -11.95 9.74
N ASN A 76 -16.28 -11.24 8.83
CA ASN A 76 -16.09 -11.70 7.45
C ASN A 76 -15.35 -13.05 7.41
N ARG A 77 -14.30 -13.21 8.24
CA ARG A 77 -13.57 -14.47 8.36
C ARG A 77 -14.47 -15.64 8.82
N MET A 78 -15.38 -15.40 9.76
CA MET A 78 -16.36 -16.42 10.18
C MET A 78 -17.25 -16.85 9.02
N HIS A 79 -17.74 -15.90 8.21
CA HIS A 79 -18.53 -16.18 7.01
C HIS A 79 -17.74 -16.98 5.98
N GLU A 80 -16.48 -16.61 5.73
CA GLU A 80 -15.59 -17.35 4.84
C GLU A 80 -15.33 -18.78 5.33
N LEU A 81 -15.11 -18.97 6.63
CA LEU A 81 -14.93 -20.31 7.22
C LEU A 81 -16.18 -21.17 7.04
N ALA A 82 -17.34 -20.62 7.34
CA ALA A 82 -18.61 -21.33 7.16
C ALA A 82 -18.85 -21.71 5.68
N ALA A 83 -18.57 -20.79 4.75
CA ALA A 83 -18.65 -21.05 3.32
C ALA A 83 -17.68 -22.16 2.90
N ASN A 84 -16.44 -22.13 3.40
CA ASN A 84 -15.42 -23.14 3.12
C ASN A 84 -15.81 -24.53 3.59
N ILE A 85 -16.40 -24.65 4.80
CA ILE A 85 -16.94 -25.91 5.33
C ILE A 85 -18.01 -26.47 4.39
N ASN A 86 -18.80 -25.60 3.76
CA ASN A 86 -19.82 -25.96 2.77
C ASN A 86 -19.25 -26.12 1.33
N GLY A 87 -17.92 -26.17 1.15
CA GLY A 87 -17.30 -26.35 -0.16
C GLY A 87 -17.35 -25.12 -1.07
N LEU A 88 -17.67 -23.95 -0.54
CA LEU A 88 -17.73 -22.70 -1.30
C LEU A 88 -16.44 -21.88 -1.12
N ASP A 89 -15.76 -21.58 -2.22
CA ASP A 89 -14.59 -20.73 -2.26
C ASP A 89 -14.99 -19.27 -2.53
N ILE A 90 -15.54 -18.62 -1.50
CA ILE A 90 -15.88 -17.19 -1.52
C ILE A 90 -15.03 -16.43 -0.50
N GLY A 91 -14.90 -15.13 -0.69
CA GLY A 91 -14.19 -14.26 0.24
C GLY A 91 -13.86 -12.91 -0.36
N LEU A 92 -13.28 -12.06 0.47
CA LEU A 92 -12.76 -10.74 0.10
C LEU A 92 -11.31 -10.64 0.58
N ILE A 93 -10.43 -10.16 -0.29
CA ILE A 93 -9.03 -9.88 0.03
C ILE A 93 -8.75 -8.42 -0.29
N ASN A 94 -8.37 -7.65 0.72
CA ASN A 94 -7.88 -6.29 0.56
C ASN A 94 -6.34 -6.34 0.54
N ILE A 95 -5.75 -5.99 -0.58
CA ILE A 95 -4.31 -5.99 -0.80
C ILE A 95 -3.84 -4.54 -0.78
N ALA A 96 -2.80 -4.24 0.01
CA ALA A 96 -2.03 -3.01 -0.11
C ALA A 96 -0.69 -3.34 -0.76
N ALA A 97 -0.25 -2.56 -1.75
CA ALA A 97 0.96 -2.88 -2.47
C ALA A 97 1.77 -1.66 -2.86
N TYR A 98 3.08 -1.80 -2.74
CA TYR A 98 4.07 -0.88 -3.28
C TYR A 98 3.95 -0.85 -4.81
N SER A 99 4.09 0.32 -5.42
CA SER A 99 3.76 0.56 -6.84
C SER A 99 4.45 -0.42 -7.80
N SER A 100 5.73 -0.73 -7.57
CA SER A 100 6.45 -1.68 -8.43
C SER A 100 5.83 -3.09 -8.39
N ILE A 101 5.40 -3.54 -7.21
CA ILE A 101 4.76 -4.85 -7.01
C ILE A 101 3.34 -4.84 -7.58
N ALA A 102 2.58 -3.76 -7.32
CA ALA A 102 1.22 -3.61 -7.83
C ALA A 102 1.16 -3.66 -9.36
N THR A 103 2.16 -3.06 -10.03
CA THR A 103 2.23 -2.97 -11.49
C THR A 103 2.77 -4.24 -12.14
N HIS A 104 3.82 -4.85 -11.59
CA HIS A 104 4.57 -5.89 -12.31
C HIS A 104 4.35 -7.31 -11.80
N TRP A 105 4.12 -7.50 -10.49
CA TRP A 105 3.95 -8.84 -9.92
C TRP A 105 2.49 -9.22 -9.74
N LEU A 106 1.70 -8.36 -9.09
CA LEU A 106 0.31 -8.70 -8.71
C LEU A 106 -0.61 -9.01 -9.89
N PRO A 107 -0.53 -8.37 -11.07
CA PRO A 107 -1.41 -8.70 -12.17
C PRO A 107 -1.33 -10.17 -12.59
N LYS A 108 -0.12 -10.74 -12.69
CA LYS A 108 0.08 -12.16 -13.02
C LYS A 108 -0.49 -13.07 -11.93
N VAL A 109 -0.17 -12.77 -10.65
CA VAL A 109 -0.65 -13.54 -9.49
C VAL A 109 -2.16 -13.52 -9.39
N VAL A 110 -2.77 -12.33 -9.52
CA VAL A 110 -4.23 -12.15 -9.48
C VAL A 110 -4.90 -12.88 -10.64
N ALA A 111 -4.38 -12.78 -11.85
CA ALA A 111 -4.93 -13.47 -13.02
C ALA A 111 -4.91 -15.00 -12.84
N ALA A 112 -3.80 -15.57 -12.36
CA ALA A 112 -3.68 -17.00 -12.08
C ALA A 112 -4.62 -17.43 -10.93
N PHE A 113 -4.68 -16.64 -9.86
CA PHE A 113 -5.53 -16.90 -8.72
C PHE A 113 -7.02 -16.86 -9.09
N LYS A 114 -7.47 -15.84 -9.83
CA LYS A 114 -8.87 -15.67 -10.25
C LYS A 114 -9.37 -16.78 -11.18
N LYS A 115 -8.50 -17.39 -11.99
CA LYS A 115 -8.87 -18.58 -12.79
C LYS A 115 -9.33 -19.74 -11.91
N LYS A 116 -8.72 -19.93 -10.73
CA LYS A 116 -9.05 -21.00 -9.81
C LYS A 116 -10.13 -20.62 -8.79
N TYR A 117 -10.14 -19.36 -8.36
CA TYR A 117 -11.03 -18.83 -7.32
C TYR A 117 -11.84 -17.63 -7.84
N PRO A 118 -12.72 -17.80 -8.84
CA PRO A 118 -13.43 -16.70 -9.52
C PRO A 118 -14.35 -15.91 -8.60
N LYS A 119 -14.85 -16.53 -7.53
CA LYS A 119 -15.80 -15.92 -6.58
C LYS A 119 -15.12 -15.15 -5.43
N ILE A 120 -13.78 -15.20 -5.31
CA ILE A 120 -13.06 -14.38 -4.34
C ILE A 120 -12.88 -12.98 -4.94
N THR A 121 -13.35 -11.96 -4.24
CA THR A 121 -13.15 -10.55 -4.61
C THR A 121 -11.78 -10.07 -4.12
N ILE A 122 -11.10 -9.28 -4.94
CA ILE A 122 -9.81 -8.66 -4.60
C ILE A 122 -9.95 -7.17 -4.79
N ASN A 123 -9.63 -6.41 -3.75
CA ASN A 123 -9.42 -4.97 -3.79
C ASN A 123 -7.91 -4.70 -3.69
N LEU A 124 -7.38 -3.86 -4.55
CA LEU A 124 -5.98 -3.46 -4.55
C LEU A 124 -5.88 -1.97 -4.24
N MET A 125 -5.11 -1.65 -3.21
CA MET A 125 -4.67 -0.30 -2.85
C MET A 125 -3.20 -0.19 -3.20
N GLU A 126 -2.85 0.82 -3.97
CA GLU A 126 -1.48 1.11 -4.38
C GLU A 126 -0.97 2.34 -3.66
N GLY A 127 0.27 2.30 -3.20
CA GLY A 127 0.89 3.44 -2.53
C GLY A 127 2.37 3.23 -2.26
N VAL A 128 2.98 4.24 -1.63
CA VAL A 128 4.35 4.17 -1.15
C VAL A 128 4.45 3.28 0.09
N ARG A 129 5.68 2.90 0.45
CA ARG A 129 5.95 2.00 1.59
C ARG A 129 5.22 2.41 2.88
N GLN A 130 5.31 3.68 3.27
CA GLN A 130 4.64 4.20 4.47
C GLN A 130 3.12 4.01 4.43
N GLU A 131 2.49 4.26 3.29
CA GLU A 131 1.04 4.09 3.13
C GLU A 131 0.64 2.63 3.24
N VAL A 132 1.41 1.71 2.64
CA VAL A 132 1.18 0.26 2.76
C VAL A 132 1.24 -0.16 4.23
N LEU A 133 2.29 0.23 4.96
CA LEU A 133 2.45 -0.06 6.38
C LEU A 133 1.33 0.54 7.23
N GLN A 134 0.93 1.77 6.92
CA GLN A 134 -0.17 2.45 7.59
C GLN A 134 -1.50 1.72 7.36
N TRP A 135 -1.84 1.36 6.11
CA TRP A 135 -3.07 0.62 5.80
C TRP A 135 -3.12 -0.75 6.47
N MET A 136 -1.97 -1.42 6.58
CA MET A 136 -1.85 -2.65 7.35
C MET A 136 -2.05 -2.43 8.85
N ALA A 137 -1.50 -1.36 9.43
CA ALA A 137 -1.68 -1.00 10.84
C ALA A 137 -3.13 -0.61 11.16
N GLU A 138 -3.79 0.08 10.25
CA GLU A 138 -5.20 0.49 10.36
C GLU A 138 -6.21 -0.64 10.10
N GLY A 139 -5.74 -1.83 9.71
CA GLY A 139 -6.61 -2.96 9.33
C GLY A 139 -7.44 -2.70 8.06
N ARG A 140 -6.95 -1.87 7.15
CA ARG A 140 -7.56 -1.60 5.83
C ARG A 140 -7.18 -2.66 4.81
N ALA A 141 -6.02 -3.30 4.98
CA ALA A 141 -5.56 -4.40 4.14
C ALA A 141 -5.37 -5.68 4.96
N ASP A 142 -5.63 -6.80 4.31
CA ASP A 142 -5.47 -8.15 4.86
C ASP A 142 -4.06 -8.69 4.59
N ILE A 143 -3.42 -8.23 3.52
CA ILE A 143 -2.06 -8.56 3.10
C ILE A 143 -1.42 -7.33 2.48
N GLY A 144 -0.18 -7.05 2.84
CA GLY A 144 0.62 -5.98 2.28
C GLY A 144 1.78 -6.53 1.44
N PHE A 145 2.16 -5.82 0.40
CA PHE A 145 3.37 -6.07 -0.39
C PHE A 145 4.21 -4.79 -0.40
N THR A 146 5.45 -4.88 0.07
CA THR A 146 6.31 -3.70 0.23
C THR A 146 7.79 -4.08 0.24
N SER A 147 8.68 -3.10 0.39
CA SER A 147 10.08 -3.33 0.73
C SER A 147 10.25 -3.70 2.21
N GLY A 148 11.23 -4.52 2.52
CA GLY A 148 11.60 -4.90 3.87
C GLY A 148 12.24 -3.75 4.66
N GLY A 149 12.31 -3.91 5.99
CA GLY A 149 12.96 -2.95 6.91
C GLY A 149 12.85 -3.42 8.35
N ASP A 150 13.67 -2.84 9.22
CA ASP A 150 13.73 -3.19 10.66
C ASP A 150 12.46 -2.77 11.42
N ASP A 151 11.62 -1.93 10.83
CA ASP A 151 10.37 -1.42 11.37
C ASP A 151 9.16 -2.32 11.12
N ILE A 152 9.34 -3.47 10.47
CA ILE A 152 8.25 -4.40 10.18
C ILE A 152 8.02 -5.32 11.40
N ASP A 153 7.05 -4.95 12.22
CA ASP A 153 6.59 -5.69 13.41
C ASP A 153 5.45 -6.67 13.09
N LYS A 154 5.54 -7.40 11.98
CA LYS A 154 4.49 -8.33 11.51
C LYS A 154 5.13 -9.54 10.83
N ASP A 155 4.31 -10.55 10.49
CA ASP A 155 4.78 -11.71 9.75
C ASP A 155 5.27 -11.25 8.36
N TRP A 156 6.60 -11.14 8.21
CA TRP A 156 7.28 -10.77 6.99
C TRP A 156 7.74 -11.98 6.21
N ILE A 157 7.47 -12.01 4.91
CA ILE A 157 7.87 -13.08 4.00
C ILE A 157 8.62 -12.44 2.83
N PRO A 158 9.97 -12.54 2.78
CA PRO A 158 10.75 -12.03 1.66
C PRO A 158 10.47 -12.84 0.40
N LEU A 159 10.40 -12.17 -0.74
CA LEU A 159 10.11 -12.77 -2.05
C LEU A 159 11.31 -12.67 -2.99
N ALA A 160 11.82 -11.46 -3.24
CA ALA A 160 12.96 -11.22 -4.11
C ALA A 160 13.69 -9.93 -3.75
N ASP A 161 14.97 -9.86 -4.12
CA ASP A 161 15.74 -8.63 -4.09
C ASP A 161 15.56 -7.85 -5.39
N ASP A 162 15.59 -6.53 -5.30
CA ASP A 162 15.47 -5.62 -6.44
C ASP A 162 16.57 -4.54 -6.37
N GLU A 163 17.28 -4.35 -7.47
CA GLU A 163 18.43 -3.45 -7.56
C GLU A 163 17.98 -1.98 -7.54
N MET A 164 18.76 -1.14 -6.86
CA MET A 164 18.60 0.31 -6.94
C MET A 164 19.36 0.87 -8.14
N ILE A 165 18.73 1.80 -8.84
CA ILE A 165 19.27 2.45 -10.04
C ILE A 165 19.08 3.94 -10.00
N ALA A 166 19.95 4.66 -10.74
CA ALA A 166 19.80 6.07 -11.05
C ALA A 166 19.08 6.23 -12.42
N ILE A 167 18.16 7.15 -12.48
CA ILE A 167 17.50 7.62 -13.71
C ILE A 167 18.15 8.95 -14.08
N LEU A 168 18.79 9.00 -15.24
CA LEU A 168 19.58 10.12 -15.70
C LEU A 168 19.06 10.65 -17.05
N PRO A 169 19.16 11.95 -17.31
CA PRO A 169 18.93 12.47 -18.66
C PRO A 169 19.88 11.80 -19.68
N ARG A 170 19.46 11.63 -20.93
CA ARG A 170 20.31 11.00 -21.98
C ARG A 170 21.64 11.71 -22.21
N ASN A 171 21.68 13.02 -22.04
CA ASN A 171 22.88 13.85 -22.19
C ASN A 171 23.73 13.95 -20.92
N HIS A 172 23.37 13.25 -19.84
CA HIS A 172 24.13 13.25 -18.59
C HIS A 172 25.52 12.61 -18.79
N PRO A 173 26.60 13.16 -18.20
CA PRO A 173 27.95 12.61 -18.37
C PRO A 173 28.11 11.12 -17.99
N LEU A 174 27.26 10.63 -17.10
CA LEU A 174 27.27 9.23 -16.63
C LEU A 174 26.15 8.38 -17.29
N ALA A 175 25.44 8.88 -18.30
CA ALA A 175 24.36 8.14 -18.95
C ALA A 175 24.79 6.81 -19.60
N SER A 176 26.08 6.68 -19.96
CA SER A 176 26.67 5.46 -20.52
C SER A 176 27.72 4.82 -19.58
N ALA A 177 27.76 5.23 -18.32
CA ALA A 177 28.69 4.67 -17.33
C ALA A 177 28.20 3.30 -16.85
N GLU A 178 29.13 2.47 -16.36
CA GLU A 178 28.80 1.17 -15.75
C GLU A 178 28.01 1.32 -14.45
N SER A 179 28.23 2.43 -13.73
CA SER A 179 27.55 2.72 -12.48
C SER A 179 27.49 4.23 -12.18
N PHE A 180 26.49 4.62 -11.37
CA PHE A 180 26.31 5.98 -10.88
C PHE A 180 26.77 6.07 -9.41
N PRO A 181 27.83 6.84 -9.09
CA PRO A 181 28.32 7.01 -7.72
C PRO A 181 27.28 7.76 -6.86
N LEU A 182 26.80 7.16 -5.77
CA LEU A 182 25.80 7.77 -4.88
C LEU A 182 26.24 9.13 -4.31
N GLU A 183 27.55 9.34 -4.11
CA GLU A 183 28.11 10.63 -3.65
C GLU A 183 27.74 11.81 -4.57
N ARG A 184 27.43 11.56 -5.83
CA ARG A 184 26.99 12.59 -6.77
C ARG A 184 25.67 13.24 -6.34
N CYS A 185 24.82 12.53 -5.59
CA CYS A 185 23.56 13.06 -5.09
C CYS A 185 23.71 14.27 -4.16
N ARG A 186 24.91 14.55 -3.65
CA ARG A 186 25.20 15.79 -2.90
C ARG A 186 25.20 17.05 -3.76
N HIS A 187 25.46 16.89 -5.06
CA HIS A 187 25.71 18.01 -5.97
C HIS A 187 24.82 17.99 -7.21
N GLU A 188 24.19 16.86 -7.52
CA GLU A 188 23.22 16.74 -8.59
C GLU A 188 21.85 17.20 -8.08
N ASP A 189 21.08 17.85 -8.95
CA ASP A 189 19.69 18.21 -8.66
C ASP A 189 18.84 16.93 -8.60
N LEU A 190 18.48 16.51 -7.39
CA LEU A 190 17.70 15.29 -7.18
C LEU A 190 16.19 15.58 -7.25
N ILE A 191 15.50 14.79 -8.06
CA ILE A 191 14.05 14.77 -8.19
C ILE A 191 13.54 13.58 -7.38
N MET A 192 12.85 13.84 -6.27
CA MET A 192 12.42 12.82 -5.32
C MET A 192 10.93 12.54 -5.48
N PRO A 193 10.49 11.27 -5.74
CA PRO A 193 9.09 10.90 -5.65
C PRO A 193 8.56 10.89 -4.22
N ALA A 194 7.30 10.51 -4.03
CA ALA A 194 6.63 10.44 -2.72
C ALA A 194 6.70 11.76 -1.93
N MET A 195 6.59 12.91 -2.61
CA MET A 195 6.70 14.24 -2.01
C MET A 195 7.99 14.43 -1.21
N GLY A 196 9.10 13.88 -1.71
CA GLY A 196 10.43 13.97 -1.06
C GLY A 196 10.65 12.96 0.07
N LYS A 197 9.79 11.95 0.22
CA LYS A 197 9.77 11.00 1.33
C LYS A 197 9.90 9.54 0.89
N ASP A 198 10.59 9.27 -0.23
CA ASP A 198 10.90 7.90 -0.60
C ASP A 198 11.84 7.27 0.42
N GLU A 199 11.30 6.39 1.27
CA GLU A 199 12.06 5.81 2.40
C GLU A 199 13.19 4.89 1.94
N ASP A 200 13.01 4.16 0.85
CA ASP A 200 14.03 3.24 0.35
C ASP A 200 15.24 4.05 -0.14
N VAL A 201 15.01 5.11 -0.92
CA VAL A 201 16.05 6.02 -1.39
C VAL A 201 16.70 6.76 -0.22
N MET A 202 15.92 7.32 0.69
CA MET A 202 16.44 8.07 1.83
C MET A 202 17.25 7.18 2.79
N THR A 203 16.81 5.96 3.03
CA THR A 203 17.53 4.98 3.87
C THR A 203 18.86 4.59 3.22
N MET A 204 18.85 4.34 1.91
CA MET A 204 20.06 4.06 1.15
C MET A 204 21.05 5.21 1.24
N LEU A 205 20.65 6.44 0.97
CA LEU A 205 21.53 7.61 1.03
C LEU A 205 22.08 7.87 2.45
N LYS A 206 21.21 7.72 3.46
CA LYS A 206 21.58 7.86 4.88
C LYS A 206 22.63 6.82 5.31
N LYS A 207 22.56 5.60 4.82
CA LYS A 207 23.57 4.53 5.09
C LYS A 207 24.99 4.99 4.74
N TYR A 208 25.14 5.84 3.72
CA TYR A 208 26.40 6.41 3.28
C TYR A 208 26.66 7.85 3.78
N GLY A 209 25.82 8.34 4.69
CA GLY A 209 25.93 9.71 5.21
C GLY A 209 25.72 10.78 4.14
N ILE A 210 24.97 10.49 3.07
CA ILE A 210 24.72 11.39 1.96
C ILE A 210 23.48 12.21 2.24
N GLU A 211 23.62 13.53 2.28
CA GLU A 211 22.51 14.49 2.26
C GLU A 211 22.26 14.89 0.80
N PRO A 212 21.14 14.45 0.19
CA PRO A 212 20.88 14.75 -1.21
C PRO A 212 20.43 16.19 -1.41
N ASN A 213 20.79 16.77 -2.55
CA ASN A 213 20.28 18.07 -3.00
C ASN A 213 18.90 17.89 -3.66
N VAL A 214 17.84 17.77 -2.86
CA VAL A 214 16.47 17.62 -3.38
C VAL A 214 15.93 18.96 -3.84
N VAL A 215 15.84 19.16 -5.17
CA VAL A 215 15.35 20.39 -5.80
C VAL A 215 13.87 20.29 -6.18
N TYR A 216 13.44 19.11 -6.61
CA TYR A 216 12.05 18.86 -7.00
C TYR A 216 11.50 17.66 -6.25
N SER A 217 10.20 17.71 -5.96
CA SER A 217 9.46 16.57 -5.43
C SER A 217 8.13 16.39 -6.16
N THR A 218 7.75 15.13 -6.38
CA THR A 218 6.49 14.76 -7.03
C THR A 218 5.77 13.75 -6.15
N ASN A 219 4.47 13.59 -6.35
CA ASN A 219 3.73 12.52 -5.68
C ASN A 219 4.07 11.16 -6.30
N GLU A 220 4.13 11.13 -7.63
CA GLU A 220 4.28 9.90 -8.41
C GLU A 220 5.68 9.79 -9.05
N SER A 221 6.22 8.58 -9.12
CA SER A 221 7.53 8.31 -9.73
C SER A 221 7.57 8.64 -11.22
N PHE A 222 6.51 8.36 -11.97
CA PHE A 222 6.45 8.66 -13.41
C PHE A 222 6.55 10.16 -13.69
N SER A 223 5.97 11.02 -12.84
CA SER A 223 6.12 12.46 -12.94
C SER A 223 7.57 12.90 -12.68
N ALA A 224 8.24 12.27 -11.69
CA ALA A 224 9.65 12.56 -11.42
C ALA A 224 10.52 12.20 -12.62
N TRP A 225 10.29 11.06 -13.26
CA TRP A 225 11.08 10.63 -14.42
C TRP A 225 10.82 11.46 -15.67
N ALA A 226 9.60 11.97 -15.87
CA ALA A 226 9.32 12.94 -16.92
C ALA A 226 10.10 14.25 -16.72
N LEU A 227 10.34 14.69 -15.49
CA LEU A 227 11.21 15.82 -15.19
C LEU A 227 12.67 15.48 -15.53
N VAL A 228 13.14 14.25 -15.22
CA VAL A 228 14.48 13.78 -15.61
C VAL A 228 14.65 13.77 -17.13
N GLU A 229 13.68 13.24 -17.87
CA GLU A 229 13.67 13.22 -19.34
C GLU A 229 13.83 14.62 -19.95
N ASN A 230 13.29 15.64 -19.28
CA ASN A 230 13.42 17.05 -19.67
C ASN A 230 14.70 17.74 -19.12
N GLY A 231 15.63 17.00 -18.54
CA GLY A 231 16.94 17.48 -18.11
C GLY A 231 16.92 18.33 -16.84
N LEU A 232 15.87 18.21 -16.00
CA LEU A 232 15.72 19.01 -14.77
C LEU A 232 16.48 18.43 -13.57
N GLY A 233 17.13 17.28 -13.72
CA GLY A 233 17.89 16.64 -12.66
C GLY A 233 17.94 15.12 -12.85
N ILE A 234 18.24 14.41 -11.77
CA ILE A 234 18.34 12.95 -11.71
C ILE A 234 17.30 12.41 -10.72
N SER A 235 17.01 11.10 -10.78
CA SER A 235 16.19 10.43 -9.77
C SER A 235 16.79 9.08 -9.41
N LEU A 236 16.41 8.53 -8.26
CA LEU A 236 16.77 7.18 -7.82
C LEU A 236 15.50 6.36 -7.66
N THR A 237 15.58 5.07 -7.97
CA THR A 237 14.44 4.15 -7.83
C THR A 237 14.90 2.69 -7.82
N ASN A 238 13.99 1.77 -7.54
CA ASN A 238 14.20 0.34 -7.71
C ASN A 238 13.92 -0.09 -9.17
N LYS A 239 14.67 -1.06 -9.66
CA LYS A 239 14.69 -1.48 -11.07
C LYS A 239 13.34 -2.08 -11.53
N LEU A 240 12.64 -2.80 -10.64
CA LEU A 240 11.34 -3.38 -10.96
C LEU A 240 10.33 -2.31 -11.38
N LEU A 241 10.36 -1.13 -10.75
CA LEU A 241 9.37 -0.08 -11.02
C LEU A 241 9.46 0.45 -12.46
N VAL A 242 10.66 0.49 -13.05
CA VAL A 242 10.89 0.97 -14.42
C VAL A 242 10.76 -0.12 -15.48
N HIS A 243 10.50 -1.36 -15.09
CA HIS A 243 10.39 -2.47 -16.01
C HIS A 243 9.31 -2.24 -17.09
N GLY A 244 9.70 -2.32 -18.37
CA GLY A 244 8.78 -2.11 -19.48
C GLY A 244 8.34 -0.66 -19.71
N TRP A 245 8.83 0.30 -18.91
CA TRP A 245 8.59 1.71 -19.15
C TRP A 245 9.54 2.25 -20.25
N THR A 246 8.98 2.98 -21.23
CA THR A 246 9.72 3.55 -22.35
C THR A 246 9.78 5.08 -22.20
N CYS A 247 10.97 5.60 -22.01
CA CYS A 247 11.26 7.03 -21.91
C CYS A 247 12.68 7.31 -22.39
N ASP A 248 12.97 8.56 -22.70
CA ASP A 248 14.29 8.97 -23.21
C ASP A 248 15.25 9.34 -22.05
N VAL A 249 15.49 8.36 -21.17
CA VAL A 249 16.42 8.47 -20.03
C VAL A 249 17.45 7.34 -20.07
N ALA A 250 18.54 7.50 -19.34
CA ALA A 250 19.47 6.42 -19.03
C ALA A 250 19.17 5.83 -17.65
N MET A 251 19.24 4.52 -17.55
CA MET A 251 19.07 3.75 -16.32
C MET A 251 20.41 3.13 -15.95
N VAL A 252 21.02 3.58 -14.86
CA VAL A 252 22.39 3.22 -14.49
C VAL A 252 22.41 2.65 -13.08
N PRO A 253 22.97 1.44 -12.85
CA PRO A 253 23.12 0.89 -11.50
C PRO A 253 23.83 1.85 -10.56
N VAL A 254 23.42 1.92 -9.29
CA VAL A 254 24.12 2.76 -8.30
C VAL A 254 25.43 2.12 -7.84
N SER A 255 26.36 2.95 -7.40
CA SER A 255 27.65 2.51 -6.81
C SER A 255 27.89 3.24 -5.47
N PRO A 256 28.16 2.51 -4.36
CA PRO A 256 28.16 1.04 -4.27
C PRO A 256 26.84 0.40 -4.67
N PRO A 257 26.84 -0.88 -5.14
CA PRO A 257 25.61 -1.59 -5.49
C PRO A 257 24.68 -1.72 -4.28
N GLU A 258 23.44 -1.32 -4.46
CA GLU A 258 22.39 -1.39 -3.43
C GLU A 258 21.16 -2.11 -3.96
N LYS A 259 20.43 -2.73 -3.05
CA LYS A 259 19.20 -3.44 -3.33
C LYS A 259 18.20 -3.29 -2.19
N ILE A 260 16.94 -3.41 -2.50
CA ILE A 260 15.86 -3.57 -1.53
C ILE A 260 15.31 -4.99 -1.61
N THR A 261 14.91 -5.56 -0.49
CA THR A 261 14.20 -6.84 -0.51
C THR A 261 12.70 -6.57 -0.55
N LEU A 262 12.05 -7.00 -1.60
CA LEU A 262 10.61 -6.93 -1.77
C LEU A 262 9.95 -8.19 -1.19
N GLY A 263 8.80 -8.02 -0.54
CA GLY A 263 8.12 -9.15 0.09
C GLY A 263 6.69 -8.84 0.47
N MET A 264 6.09 -9.73 1.25
CA MET A 264 4.74 -9.56 1.74
C MET A 264 4.70 -9.54 3.27
N ILE A 265 3.74 -8.79 3.83
CA ILE A 265 3.46 -8.71 5.24
C ILE A 265 2.02 -9.11 5.52
N LEU A 266 1.81 -9.77 6.65
CA LEU A 266 0.48 -10.10 7.17
C LEU A 266 0.41 -9.71 8.65
N PRO A 267 -0.75 -9.28 9.16
CA PRO A 267 -0.92 -9.07 10.60
C PRO A 267 -0.64 -10.35 11.39
N SER A 268 -1.04 -11.50 10.84
CA SER A 268 -0.71 -12.84 11.34
C SER A 268 -1.03 -13.89 10.27
N VAL A 269 -0.05 -14.65 9.85
CA VAL A 269 -0.23 -15.81 8.96
C VAL A 269 -1.17 -16.85 9.59
N LYS A 270 -1.02 -17.10 10.90
CA LYS A 270 -1.85 -18.06 11.64
C LYS A 270 -3.33 -17.68 11.58
N HIS A 271 -3.63 -16.39 11.74
CA HIS A 271 -4.99 -15.89 11.86
C HIS A 271 -5.56 -15.31 10.56
N ALA A 272 -4.83 -15.37 9.45
CA ALA A 272 -5.34 -14.94 8.15
C ALA A 272 -6.56 -15.75 7.71
N SER A 273 -7.45 -15.13 6.91
CA SER A 273 -8.64 -15.79 6.39
C SER A 273 -8.27 -16.91 5.39
N PRO A 274 -9.17 -17.86 5.11
CA PRO A 274 -8.94 -18.89 4.11
C PRO A 274 -8.58 -18.33 2.74
N ALA A 275 -9.24 -17.25 2.31
CA ALA A 275 -8.97 -16.60 1.03
C ALA A 275 -7.55 -16.00 1.00
N VAL A 276 -7.16 -15.27 2.05
CA VAL A 276 -5.82 -14.67 2.20
C VAL A 276 -4.73 -15.76 2.22
N LYS A 277 -4.92 -16.85 2.97
CA LYS A 277 -3.97 -17.98 3.00
C LYS A 277 -3.77 -18.63 1.63
N ARG A 278 -4.83 -18.76 0.85
CA ARG A 278 -4.74 -19.29 -0.52
C ARG A 278 -3.99 -18.31 -1.41
N PHE A 279 -4.33 -17.02 -1.36
CA PHE A 279 -3.67 -15.99 -2.15
C PHE A 279 -2.17 -15.91 -1.83
N MET A 280 -1.81 -15.90 -0.54
CA MET A 280 -0.42 -15.93 -0.09
C MET A 280 0.37 -17.09 -0.71
N LYS A 281 -0.19 -18.33 -0.67
CA LYS A 281 0.46 -19.51 -1.28
C LYS A 281 0.63 -19.36 -2.78
N TYR A 282 -0.34 -18.75 -3.47
CA TYR A 282 -0.25 -18.45 -4.90
C TYR A 282 0.85 -17.44 -5.18
N ALA A 283 0.87 -16.33 -4.45
CA ALA A 283 1.89 -15.30 -4.61
C ALA A 283 3.30 -15.86 -4.40
N ILE A 284 3.51 -16.65 -3.33
CA ILE A 284 4.82 -17.31 -3.09
C ILE A 284 5.21 -18.21 -4.25
N LYS A 285 4.26 -19.01 -4.77
CA LYS A 285 4.53 -19.96 -5.85
C LYS A 285 4.89 -19.23 -7.15
N GLU A 286 4.14 -18.23 -7.52
CA GLU A 286 4.33 -17.50 -8.79
C GLU A 286 5.58 -16.60 -8.76
N LEU A 287 5.90 -16.00 -7.59
CA LEU A 287 6.98 -15.00 -7.47
C LEU A 287 8.33 -15.59 -7.04
N LYS A 288 8.39 -16.80 -6.47
CA LYS A 288 9.65 -17.48 -6.15
C LYS A 288 10.15 -18.44 -7.26
N GLN A 289 9.44 -18.50 -8.39
CA GLN A 289 9.84 -19.31 -9.56
C GLN A 289 10.59 -18.49 -10.62
N GLU A 290 10.71 -17.18 -10.42
CA GLU A 290 11.56 -16.28 -11.21
C GLU A 290 12.86 -15.97 -10.45
#